data_c0550ebbabdcd1f3d5011b6d6b060031
#
_entry.id   c0550ebbabdcd1f3d5011b6d6b060031
#
_cell.length_a   1.000
_cell.length_b   1.000
_cell.length_c   1.000
_cell.angle_alpha   90.00
_cell.angle_beta   90.00
_cell.angle_gamma   90.00
#
_symmetry.space_group_name_H-M   'P 1'
#
loop_
_entity.id
_entity.type
_entity.pdbx_description
1 polymer ?
#
loop_
_entity_poly.entity_id
_entity_poly.type
_entity_poly.pdbx_seq_one_letter_code
_entity_poly.pdbx_strand_id
1 'polypeptide(L)'
;ESSENKSEKNLSKFWLIDPIDGTYDYINNKDEFTLNAALIINKKPELGIIYAPAKKRLFYSYGKDLSFELVNDKEVKLSSKISITNNKIKAVAYSNSLKPMILEFHKKFGVTEFTKMKSSLKFCVIAAGEYNLYIAEPRASEWDIAAGHAILEHAGGTITDLEGNEIFYGKKDFRNPGLILKKID
;
A
#
# COMPACT_ATOMS: atom_id res chain seq x y z
N GLU A 1 -6.54 14.97 14.34
CA GLU A 1 -6.19 16.19 13.58
C GLU A 1 -5.12 16.96 14.31
N SER A 2 -3.87 16.59 14.15
CA SER A 2 -2.75 17.40 14.64
C SER A 2 -2.32 18.37 13.56
N SER A 3 -3.08 19.43 13.41
CA SER A 3 -2.84 20.48 12.43
C SER A 3 -1.75 21.48 12.84
N GLU A 4 -0.96 21.24 13.87
CA GLU A 4 -0.09 22.29 14.41
C GLU A 4 1.35 21.85 14.56
N ASN A 5 2.07 21.80 13.43
CA ASN A 5 3.44 22.29 13.35
C ASN A 5 3.83 22.51 11.90
N LYS A 6 3.26 23.53 11.29
CA LYS A 6 3.69 24.07 10.00
C LYS A 6 4.96 24.91 10.17
N SER A 7 5.99 24.37 10.75
CA SER A 7 7.32 24.89 10.50
C SER A 7 7.85 24.13 9.29
N GLU A 8 8.32 24.84 8.27
CA GLU A 8 9.03 24.33 7.11
C GLU A 8 10.38 23.68 7.52
N LYS A 9 10.33 22.82 8.53
CA LYS A 9 11.48 21.99 8.86
C LYS A 9 11.52 20.91 7.79
N ASN A 10 12.59 20.93 7.02
CA ASN A 10 12.99 19.87 6.11
C ASN A 10 13.27 18.62 6.97
N LEU A 11 12.21 17.93 7.38
CA LEU A 11 12.29 16.79 8.28
C LEU A 11 12.94 15.66 7.50
N SER A 12 14.21 15.40 7.78
CA SER A 12 14.92 14.27 7.20
C SER A 12 14.41 12.92 7.76
N LYS A 13 13.70 12.96 8.92
CA LYS A 13 13.18 11.78 9.60
C LYS A 13 11.89 12.11 10.36
N PHE A 14 10.81 11.35 10.07
CA PHE A 14 9.51 11.53 10.73
C PHE A 14 8.63 10.28 10.60
N TRP A 15 7.62 10.19 11.46
CA TRP A 15 6.60 9.15 11.38
C TRP A 15 5.36 9.66 10.66
N LEU A 16 4.77 8.79 9.84
CA LEU A 16 3.42 8.92 9.30
C LEU A 16 2.56 7.83 9.93
N ILE A 17 1.49 8.24 10.59
CA ILE A 17 0.60 7.32 11.31
C ILE A 17 -0.83 7.58 10.86
N ASP A 18 -1.51 6.53 10.42
CA ASP A 18 -2.96 6.51 10.25
C ASP A 18 -3.55 5.51 11.26
N PRO A 19 -4.17 6.01 12.33
CA PRO A 19 -4.70 5.13 13.36
C PRO A 19 -5.91 4.30 12.90
N ILE A 20 -6.64 4.72 11.89
CA ILE A 20 -7.76 3.97 11.30
C ILE A 20 -7.95 4.35 9.83
N ASP A 21 -7.23 3.68 8.92
CA ASP A 21 -7.53 3.71 7.49
C ASP A 21 -8.77 2.88 7.21
N GLY A 22 -9.75 3.46 6.51
CA GLY A 22 -11.06 2.84 6.30
C GLY A 22 -12.06 3.18 7.41
N THR A 23 -12.02 4.40 7.96
CA THR A 23 -12.90 4.89 9.03
C THR A 23 -14.39 4.64 8.77
N TYR A 24 -14.84 4.80 7.51
CA TYR A 24 -16.24 4.50 7.15
C TYR A 24 -16.59 3.02 7.43
N ASP A 25 -15.72 2.09 7.10
CA ASP A 25 -15.99 0.67 7.32
C ASP A 25 -15.88 0.30 8.80
N TYR A 26 -14.96 0.93 9.53
CA TYR A 26 -14.83 0.79 10.98
C TYR A 26 -16.13 1.23 11.71
N ILE A 27 -16.65 2.43 11.42
CA ILE A 27 -17.87 2.97 12.04
C ILE A 27 -19.10 2.10 11.70
N ASN A 28 -19.13 1.49 10.52
CA ASN A 28 -20.21 0.63 10.07
C ASN A 28 -20.00 -0.86 10.42
N ASN A 29 -19.11 -1.18 11.37
CA ASN A 29 -18.81 -2.55 11.83
C ASN A 29 -18.46 -3.51 10.69
N LYS A 30 -17.74 -3.01 9.66
CA LYS A 30 -17.19 -3.83 8.59
C LYS A 30 -15.74 -4.19 8.90
N ASP A 31 -15.20 -5.14 8.16
CA ASP A 31 -13.90 -5.75 8.40
C ASP A 31 -12.75 -5.16 7.53
N GLU A 32 -13.03 -4.11 6.75
CA GLU A 32 -12.06 -3.50 5.82
C GLU A 32 -11.43 -2.21 6.37
N PHE A 33 -10.76 -2.30 7.53
CA PHE A 33 -9.99 -1.19 8.10
C PHE A 33 -8.63 -1.68 8.60
N THR A 34 -7.67 -0.76 8.67
CA THR A 34 -6.29 -1.05 9.10
C THR A 34 -5.71 0.07 9.96
N LEU A 35 -4.71 -0.27 10.78
CA LEU A 35 -3.85 0.66 11.49
C LEU A 35 -2.51 0.70 10.77
N ASN A 36 -2.00 1.89 10.49
CA ASN A 36 -0.79 2.08 9.69
C ASN A 36 0.22 2.94 10.43
N ALA A 37 1.49 2.53 10.40
CA ALA A 37 2.60 3.35 10.86
C ALA A 37 3.80 3.17 9.92
N ALA A 38 4.45 4.28 9.54
CA ALA A 38 5.64 4.28 8.70
C ALA A 38 6.69 5.25 9.22
N LEU A 39 7.94 4.83 9.21
CA LEU A 39 9.08 5.70 9.43
C LEU A 39 9.62 6.18 8.09
N ILE A 40 9.65 7.49 7.90
CA ILE A 40 10.20 8.14 6.72
C ILE A 40 11.60 8.65 7.04
N ILE A 41 12.58 8.30 6.21
CA ILE A 41 13.94 8.82 6.28
C ILE A 41 14.34 9.31 4.88
N ASN A 42 14.83 10.54 4.80
CA ASN A 42 15.24 11.15 3.52
C ASN A 42 14.18 11.02 2.43
N LYS A 43 12.92 11.27 2.81
CA LYS A 43 11.74 11.21 1.93
C LYS A 43 11.37 9.80 1.42
N LYS A 44 11.95 8.73 1.94
CA LYS A 44 11.62 7.35 1.59
C LYS A 44 11.11 6.58 2.80
N PRO A 45 10.21 5.60 2.62
CA PRO A 45 9.70 4.81 3.74
C PRO A 45 10.67 3.67 4.05
N GLU A 46 11.29 3.72 5.22
CA GLU A 46 12.30 2.75 5.68
C GLU A 46 11.72 1.66 6.59
N LEU A 47 10.56 1.92 7.19
CA LEU A 47 9.85 0.96 8.01
C LEU A 47 8.35 1.12 7.78
N GLY A 48 7.63 0.01 7.74
CA GLY A 48 6.18 0.00 7.63
C GLY A 48 5.57 -1.06 8.52
N ILE A 49 4.44 -0.73 9.15
CA ILE A 49 3.60 -1.65 9.92
C ILE A 49 2.16 -1.43 9.51
N ILE A 50 1.46 -2.50 9.14
CA ILE A 50 0.03 -2.52 8.88
C ILE A 50 -0.61 -3.65 9.65
N TYR A 51 -1.60 -3.31 10.48
CA TYR A 51 -2.42 -4.29 11.18
C TYR A 51 -3.87 -4.19 10.71
N ALA A 52 -4.43 -5.30 10.25
CA ALA A 52 -5.84 -5.46 9.90
C ALA A 52 -6.56 -6.27 11.00
N PRO A 53 -7.11 -5.62 12.05
CA PRO A 53 -7.57 -6.31 13.25
C PRO A 53 -8.69 -7.32 13.00
N ALA A 54 -9.68 -6.93 12.19
CA ALA A 54 -10.83 -7.78 11.86
C ALA A 54 -10.43 -9.05 11.08
N LYS A 55 -9.30 -8.98 10.35
CA LYS A 55 -8.75 -10.11 9.59
C LYS A 55 -7.62 -10.82 10.34
N LYS A 56 -7.21 -10.32 11.52
CA LYS A 56 -6.10 -10.83 12.34
C LYS A 56 -4.80 -10.98 11.54
N ARG A 57 -4.52 -10.02 10.65
CA ARG A 57 -3.32 -10.00 9.83
C ARG A 57 -2.43 -8.83 10.21
N LEU A 58 -1.18 -9.10 10.52
CA LEU A 58 -0.15 -8.11 10.82
C LEU A 58 0.99 -8.24 9.81
N PHE A 59 1.31 -7.13 9.18
CA PHE A 59 2.42 -7.02 8.22
C PHE A 59 3.40 -5.95 8.68
N TYR A 60 4.69 -6.18 8.45
CA TYR A 60 5.71 -5.19 8.75
C TYR A 60 6.97 -5.39 7.90
N SER A 61 7.74 -4.32 7.80
CA SER A 61 9.02 -4.33 7.11
C SER A 61 9.98 -3.31 7.74
N TYR A 62 11.28 -3.58 7.65
CA TYR A 62 12.32 -2.71 8.19
C TYR A 62 13.60 -2.69 7.35
N GLY A 63 13.50 -2.96 6.05
CA GLY A 63 14.59 -2.89 5.09
C GLY A 63 14.37 -3.79 3.88
N LYS A 64 15.22 -3.63 2.89
CA LYS A 64 15.16 -4.44 1.67
C LYS A 64 15.24 -5.94 1.99
N ASP A 65 14.34 -6.72 1.40
CA ASP A 65 14.18 -8.17 1.63
C ASP A 65 13.80 -8.56 3.07
N LEU A 66 13.42 -7.58 3.90
CA LEU A 66 13.00 -7.75 5.30
C LEU A 66 11.55 -7.29 5.46
N SER A 67 10.64 -8.00 4.78
CA SER A 67 9.19 -7.79 4.84
C SER A 67 8.50 -9.09 5.23
N PHE A 68 7.56 -9.01 6.17
CA PHE A 68 6.98 -10.18 6.84
C PHE A 68 5.48 -10.02 7.07
N GLU A 69 4.79 -11.17 7.12
CA GLU A 69 3.47 -11.32 7.75
C GLU A 69 3.63 -12.15 9.01
N LEU A 70 3.01 -11.74 10.12
CA LEU A 70 2.94 -12.53 11.34
C LEU A 70 1.72 -13.46 11.28
N VAL A 71 1.96 -14.75 11.20
CA VAL A 71 0.92 -15.79 11.13
C VAL A 71 1.12 -16.77 12.28
N ASN A 72 0.14 -16.83 13.22
CA ASN A 72 0.22 -17.70 14.42
C ASN A 72 1.55 -17.52 15.17
N ASP A 73 1.92 -16.28 15.46
CA ASP A 73 3.15 -15.87 16.15
C ASP A 73 4.46 -16.29 15.43
N LYS A 74 4.37 -16.63 14.15
CA LYS A 74 5.54 -16.94 13.31
C LYS A 74 5.67 -15.94 12.17
N GLU A 75 6.88 -15.48 11.95
CA GLU A 75 7.21 -14.63 10.81
C GLU A 75 7.21 -15.44 9.52
N VAL A 76 6.38 -15.01 8.57
CA VAL A 76 6.38 -15.51 7.19
C VAL A 76 6.97 -14.42 6.32
N LYS A 77 8.14 -14.68 5.77
CA LYS A 77 8.82 -13.71 4.89
C LYS A 77 8.01 -13.50 3.62
N LEU A 78 7.73 -12.26 3.30
CA LEU A 78 7.09 -11.87 2.04
C LEU A 78 8.16 -11.85 0.94
N SER A 79 7.83 -12.39 -0.21
CA SER A 79 8.73 -12.41 -1.37
C SER A 79 7.97 -12.02 -2.63
N SER A 80 8.58 -11.15 -3.43
CA SER A 80 8.04 -10.77 -4.74
C SER A 80 8.22 -11.85 -5.81
N LYS A 81 9.11 -12.81 -5.57
CA LYS A 81 9.39 -13.89 -6.54
C LYS A 81 8.30 -14.96 -6.51
N ILE A 82 7.07 -14.57 -6.84
CA ILE A 82 6.03 -15.56 -7.11
C ILE A 82 5.90 -15.63 -8.62
N SER A 83 6.26 -16.78 -9.17
CA SER A 83 5.99 -17.10 -10.57
C SER A 83 4.52 -16.88 -10.85
N ILE A 84 4.21 -16.07 -11.85
CA ILE A 84 2.85 -15.95 -12.37
C ILE A 84 2.50 -17.31 -12.96
N THR A 85 1.88 -18.17 -12.15
CA THR A 85 1.35 -19.43 -12.66
C THR A 85 0.15 -19.11 -13.54
N ASN A 86 0.23 -19.51 -14.81
CA ASN A 86 -0.86 -19.39 -15.81
C ASN A 86 -1.11 -18.01 -16.44
N ASN A 87 -0.15 -17.09 -16.48
CA ASN A 87 -0.29 -15.76 -17.13
C ASN A 87 -1.55 -14.97 -16.72
N LYS A 88 -2.11 -15.22 -15.54
CA LYS A 88 -3.28 -14.51 -15.04
C LYS A 88 -2.87 -13.38 -14.10
N ILE A 89 -3.16 -12.15 -14.49
CA ILE A 89 -2.95 -10.98 -13.64
C ILE A 89 -4.21 -10.73 -12.84
N LYS A 90 -4.08 -10.86 -11.51
CA LYS A 90 -5.14 -10.56 -10.53
C LYS A 90 -4.92 -9.19 -9.93
N ALA A 91 -5.92 -8.31 -10.02
CA ALA A 91 -5.85 -6.98 -9.43
C ALA A 91 -6.71 -6.87 -8.17
N VAL A 92 -6.36 -5.93 -7.30
CA VAL A 92 -7.28 -5.34 -6.33
C VAL A 92 -7.76 -4.00 -6.84
N ALA A 93 -8.97 -3.59 -6.46
CA ALA A 93 -9.54 -2.31 -6.82
C ALA A 93 -10.32 -1.72 -5.65
N TYR A 94 -10.38 -0.39 -5.54
CA TYR A 94 -11.11 0.27 -4.47
C TYR A 94 -12.64 0.11 -4.61
N SER A 95 -13.15 -0.03 -5.83
CA SER A 95 -14.57 -0.09 -6.17
C SER A 95 -14.83 -1.20 -7.19
N ASN A 96 -16.04 -1.75 -7.17
CA ASN A 96 -16.51 -2.63 -8.25
C ASN A 96 -16.81 -1.86 -9.54
N SER A 97 -17.13 -0.57 -9.42
CA SER A 97 -17.31 0.32 -10.57
C SER A 97 -15.99 1.04 -10.85
N LEU A 98 -15.25 0.54 -11.84
CA LEU A 98 -13.95 1.10 -12.20
C LEU A 98 -14.13 2.30 -13.16
N LYS A 99 -13.33 3.35 -12.92
CA LYS A 99 -13.27 4.50 -13.82
C LYS A 99 -12.53 4.17 -15.12
N PRO A 100 -12.80 4.90 -16.21
CA PRO A 100 -12.19 4.63 -17.52
C PRO A 100 -10.67 4.49 -17.48
N MET A 101 -9.99 5.40 -16.78
CA MET A 101 -8.53 5.38 -16.62
C MET A 101 -8.04 4.05 -16.01
N ILE A 102 -8.69 3.56 -14.94
CA ILE A 102 -8.31 2.29 -14.28
C ILE A 102 -8.54 1.11 -15.24
N LEU A 103 -9.64 1.12 -16.00
CA LEU A 103 -9.93 0.09 -17.00
C LEU A 103 -8.87 0.06 -18.12
N GLU A 104 -8.38 1.22 -18.57
CA GLU A 104 -7.29 1.31 -19.54
C GLU A 104 -6.00 0.68 -19.01
N PHE A 105 -5.63 0.98 -17.75
CA PHE A 105 -4.47 0.35 -17.11
C PHE A 105 -4.69 -1.16 -16.92
N HIS A 106 -5.87 -1.60 -16.50
CA HIS A 106 -6.17 -3.03 -16.38
C HIS A 106 -6.00 -3.74 -17.74
N LYS A 107 -6.49 -3.14 -18.84
CA LYS A 107 -6.28 -3.66 -20.19
C LYS A 107 -4.80 -3.69 -20.57
N LYS A 108 -4.06 -2.58 -20.28
CA LYS A 108 -2.63 -2.47 -20.57
C LYS A 108 -1.80 -3.55 -19.87
N PHE A 109 -2.13 -3.87 -18.60
CA PHE A 109 -1.45 -4.89 -17.82
C PHE A 109 -2.03 -6.30 -18.00
N GLY A 110 -3.05 -6.50 -18.81
CA GLY A 110 -3.64 -7.82 -19.03
C GLY A 110 -4.37 -8.38 -17.81
N VAL A 111 -5.03 -7.52 -17.01
CA VAL A 111 -5.80 -7.95 -15.83
C VAL A 111 -6.94 -8.87 -16.28
N THR A 112 -6.99 -10.07 -15.70
CA THR A 112 -8.02 -11.08 -16.01
C THR A 112 -9.17 -11.07 -15.01
N GLU A 113 -8.89 -10.68 -13.77
CA GLU A 113 -9.90 -10.59 -12.72
C GLU A 113 -9.48 -9.53 -11.68
N PHE A 114 -10.43 -8.96 -10.96
CA PHE A 114 -10.14 -8.08 -9.84
C PHE A 114 -11.10 -8.30 -8.67
N THR A 115 -10.61 -7.99 -7.48
CA THR A 115 -11.38 -8.05 -6.23
C THR A 115 -11.43 -6.67 -5.61
N LYS A 116 -12.61 -6.26 -5.14
CA LYS A 116 -12.76 -5.03 -4.38
C LYS A 116 -12.11 -5.18 -3.00
N MET A 117 -11.24 -4.23 -2.66
CA MET A 117 -10.61 -4.12 -1.35
C MET A 117 -10.38 -2.65 -1.03
N LYS A 118 -10.77 -2.21 0.16
CA LYS A 118 -10.60 -0.82 0.59
C LYS A 118 -9.28 -0.65 1.36
N SER A 119 -9.09 -0.20 2.43
CA SER A 119 -7.92 0.02 3.29
C SER A 119 -6.52 -0.23 2.66
N SER A 120 -5.48 0.06 3.39
CA SER A 120 -4.07 -0.18 3.02
C SER A 120 -3.69 -1.67 2.93
N LEU A 121 -4.57 -2.58 3.36
CA LEU A 121 -4.36 -4.03 3.19
C LEU A 121 -4.05 -4.42 1.73
N LYS A 122 -4.49 -3.62 0.76
CA LYS A 122 -4.15 -3.80 -0.68
C LYS A 122 -2.66 -3.93 -0.93
N PHE A 123 -1.84 -3.15 -0.25
CA PHE A 123 -0.38 -3.21 -0.38
C PHE A 123 0.16 -4.54 0.14
N CYS A 124 -0.37 -5.00 1.27
CA CYS A 124 0.06 -6.22 1.93
C CYS A 124 -0.26 -7.49 1.12
N VAL A 125 -1.47 -7.58 0.55
CA VAL A 125 -1.85 -8.74 -0.27
C VAL A 125 -1.08 -8.80 -1.60
N ILE A 126 -0.65 -7.66 -2.13
CA ILE A 126 0.27 -7.63 -3.28
C ILE A 126 1.67 -8.06 -2.81
N ALA A 127 2.17 -7.54 -1.70
CA ALA A 127 3.46 -7.96 -1.13
C ALA A 127 3.50 -9.46 -0.81
N ALA A 128 2.39 -10.03 -0.34
CA ALA A 128 2.23 -11.47 -0.11
C ALA A 128 2.06 -12.31 -1.39
N GLY A 129 1.85 -11.66 -2.55
CA GLY A 129 1.65 -12.34 -3.82
C GLY A 129 0.27 -12.95 -4.03
N GLU A 130 -0.70 -12.59 -3.22
CA GLU A 130 -2.09 -12.97 -3.39
C GLU A 130 -2.72 -12.27 -4.61
N TYR A 131 -2.23 -11.05 -4.89
CA TYR A 131 -2.61 -10.22 -6.04
C TYR A 131 -1.35 -9.64 -6.70
N ASN A 132 -1.50 -9.16 -7.95
CA ASN A 132 -0.39 -8.68 -8.76
C ASN A 132 -0.39 -7.17 -8.95
N LEU A 133 -1.55 -6.51 -8.89
CA LEU A 133 -1.71 -5.14 -9.33
C LEU A 133 -2.76 -4.37 -8.53
N TYR A 134 -2.48 -3.08 -8.28
CA TYR A 134 -3.47 -2.09 -7.89
C TYR A 134 -3.18 -0.77 -8.60
N ILE A 135 -4.23 -0.16 -9.16
CA ILE A 135 -4.18 1.17 -9.78
C ILE A 135 -5.07 2.09 -8.96
N ALA A 136 -4.52 3.21 -8.52
CA ALA A 136 -5.22 4.23 -7.76
C ALA A 136 -5.25 5.57 -8.47
N GLU A 137 -6.38 6.27 -8.33
CA GLU A 137 -6.47 7.68 -8.70
C GLU A 137 -5.82 8.58 -7.64
N PRO A 138 -5.50 9.86 -7.97
CA PRO A 138 -4.99 10.84 -7.03
C PRO A 138 -6.02 11.14 -5.94
N ARG A 139 -5.89 10.55 -4.75
CA ARG A 139 -6.82 10.74 -3.62
C ARG A 139 -6.21 10.50 -2.25
N ALA A 140 -5.25 9.60 -2.16
CA ALA A 140 -4.69 9.15 -0.91
C ALA A 140 -3.76 10.20 -0.30
N SER A 141 -3.77 10.29 1.02
CA SER A 141 -2.76 11.03 1.77
C SER A 141 -1.51 10.18 1.98
N GLU A 142 -0.40 10.82 2.39
CA GLU A 142 0.85 10.10 2.59
C GLU A 142 0.75 9.00 3.65
N TRP A 143 -0.01 9.24 4.74
CA TRP A 143 -0.22 8.25 5.82
C TRP A 143 -1.06 7.05 5.41
N ASP A 144 -1.89 7.16 4.35
CA ASP A 144 -2.67 6.05 3.81
C ASP A 144 -1.79 5.01 3.09
N ILE A 145 -0.61 5.44 2.60
CA ILE A 145 0.21 4.61 1.69
C ILE A 145 1.61 4.28 2.21
N ALA A 146 2.19 5.11 3.09
CA ALA A 146 3.60 5.01 3.44
C ALA A 146 4.00 3.66 4.04
N ALA A 147 3.19 3.11 4.95
CA ALA A 147 3.44 1.81 5.57
C ALA A 147 3.37 0.68 4.53
N GLY A 148 2.33 0.70 3.68
CA GLY A 148 2.16 -0.26 2.60
C GLY A 148 3.26 -0.17 1.55
N HIS A 149 3.74 1.05 1.25
CA HIS A 149 4.86 1.27 0.35
C HIS A 149 6.12 0.56 0.85
N ALA A 150 6.52 0.79 2.12
CA ALA A 150 7.66 0.10 2.71
C ALA A 150 7.51 -1.43 2.62
N ILE A 151 6.35 -1.97 3.02
CA ILE A 151 6.09 -3.42 3.02
C ILE A 151 6.20 -4.00 1.59
N LEU A 152 5.59 -3.34 0.60
CA LEU A 152 5.59 -3.80 -0.79
C LEU A 152 7.00 -3.73 -1.41
N GLU A 153 7.68 -2.60 -1.26
CA GLU A 153 9.00 -2.39 -1.85
C GLU A 153 10.05 -3.31 -1.22
N HIS A 154 10.02 -3.47 0.10
CA HIS A 154 10.91 -4.40 0.81
C HIS A 154 10.60 -5.87 0.52
N ALA A 155 9.40 -6.21 0.06
CA ALA A 155 9.07 -7.52 -0.47
C ALA A 155 9.48 -7.68 -1.95
N GLY A 156 10.05 -6.65 -2.58
CA GLY A 156 10.50 -6.64 -3.97
C GLY A 156 9.44 -6.27 -5.00
N GLY A 157 8.27 -5.79 -4.57
CA GLY A 157 7.31 -5.14 -5.46
C GLY A 157 7.71 -3.71 -5.80
N THR A 158 6.89 -3.01 -6.57
CA THR A 158 7.13 -1.60 -6.95
C THR A 158 5.91 -0.74 -6.72
N ILE A 159 6.15 0.52 -6.39
CA ILE A 159 5.14 1.56 -6.36
C ILE A 159 5.65 2.78 -7.12
N THR A 160 4.85 3.27 -8.04
CA THR A 160 5.15 4.47 -8.85
C THR A 160 3.90 5.34 -8.98
N ASP A 161 4.06 6.55 -9.49
CA ASP A 161 2.94 7.28 -10.04
C ASP A 161 2.48 6.67 -11.39
N LEU A 162 1.48 7.29 -12.02
CA LEU A 162 0.91 6.79 -13.29
C LEU A 162 1.87 6.94 -14.49
N GLU A 163 2.85 7.81 -14.37
CA GLU A 163 3.92 8.08 -15.34
C GLU A 163 5.16 7.20 -15.11
N GLY A 164 5.22 6.48 -13.98
CA GLY A 164 6.34 5.60 -13.64
C GLY A 164 7.41 6.23 -12.76
N ASN A 165 7.16 7.44 -12.21
CA ASN A 165 8.11 8.10 -11.32
C ASN A 165 8.02 7.54 -9.89
N GLU A 166 9.13 7.65 -9.14
CA GLU A 166 9.18 7.28 -7.71
C GLU A 166 8.27 8.18 -6.85
N ILE A 167 7.75 7.60 -5.78
CA ILE A 167 6.92 8.31 -4.79
C ILE A 167 7.81 8.75 -3.63
N PHE A 168 7.79 10.06 -3.34
CA PHE A 168 8.50 10.67 -2.22
C PHE A 168 7.52 11.22 -1.18
N TYR A 169 7.98 11.31 0.08
CA TYR A 169 7.21 11.73 1.24
C TYR A 169 7.67 13.08 1.80
N GLY A 170 6.81 13.70 2.62
CA GLY A 170 7.05 15.03 3.17
C GLY A 170 6.63 16.14 2.21
N LYS A 171 5.60 15.90 1.39
CA LYS A 171 4.99 16.91 0.54
C LYS A 171 4.23 17.93 1.39
N LYS A 172 4.16 19.18 0.93
CA LYS A 172 3.53 20.29 1.67
C LYS A 172 2.06 20.02 2.02
N ASP A 173 1.33 19.36 1.14
CA ASP A 173 -0.09 19.03 1.30
C ASP A 173 -0.35 17.58 1.70
N PHE A 174 0.70 16.76 1.86
CA PHE A 174 0.64 15.32 2.14
C PHE A 174 -0.21 14.51 1.14
N ARG A 175 -0.43 15.03 -0.08
CA ARG A 175 -1.23 14.34 -1.10
C ARG A 175 -0.36 13.54 -2.06
N ASN A 176 -0.90 12.40 -2.48
CA ASN A 176 -0.24 11.54 -3.46
C ASN A 176 -0.88 11.69 -4.85
N PRO A 177 -0.08 11.51 -5.91
CA PRO A 177 -0.59 11.34 -7.28
C PRO A 177 -1.39 10.03 -7.39
N GLY A 178 -1.84 9.72 -8.59
CA GLY A 178 -2.30 8.37 -8.91
C GLY A 178 -1.16 7.37 -8.75
N LEU A 179 -1.47 6.12 -8.43
CA LEU A 179 -0.47 5.12 -8.06
C LEU A 179 -0.63 3.85 -8.90
N ILE A 180 0.50 3.24 -9.22
CA ILE A 180 0.60 1.88 -9.73
C ILE A 180 1.40 1.05 -8.72
N LEU A 181 0.75 0.10 -8.08
CA LEU A 181 1.38 -0.90 -7.24
C LEU A 181 1.43 -2.19 -8.02
N LYS A 182 2.58 -2.79 -8.12
CA LYS A 182 2.69 -4.05 -8.83
C LYS A 182 3.74 -4.99 -8.24
N LYS A 183 3.45 -6.26 -8.41
CA LYS A 183 4.32 -7.38 -8.19
C LYS A 183 4.27 -8.25 -9.45
N ILE A 184 4.91 -7.74 -10.47
CA ILE A 184 4.97 -8.34 -11.80
C ILE A 184 6.44 -8.35 -12.18
N ASP A 185 6.95 -9.51 -12.57
CA ASP A 185 8.27 -9.69 -13.17
C ASP A 185 8.31 -9.09 -14.58
#